data_2be825a9c72a8f4e437b0ecbf754b86b
#
_entry.id   2be825a9c72a8f4e437b0ecbf754b86b
#
_cell.length_a   1.000
_cell.length_b   1.000
_cell.length_c   1.000
_cell.angle_alpha   90.00
_cell.angle_beta   90.00
_cell.angle_gamma   90.00
#
_symmetry.space_group_name_H-M   'P 1'
#
loop_
_entity.id
_entity.type
_entity.pdbx_description
1 polymer ?
#
loop_
_entity_poly.entity_id
_entity_poly.type
_entity_poly.pdbx_seq_one_letter_code
_entity_poly.pdbx_strand_id
1 'polypeptide(L)'
;LLTERYRPTLLARDVMTTPVKAINEDATVADAESRMTKYGVNVLPVLDVRDRYLGLVTREIIQKALFHQFGKSPVLPLVQTDAYRASPETPFREIEARMIERNQRFVPVLHGAKVVGVITRTDLLRTLHDDVLLAARARVKGQPPPAGQSSSPFRRNIKGLLRERLPAHVYAVLERAGELAERTGVSAFVVGGFVRDLLLGRPNLDLDLVVEGDGIAYARALGADVAASVKAHERFGTAVLVFPDGFKLDVATARTEYYEYPTALPTVERSSIKKDLYRRDFTINTLAVRLNAGRFGDLIDFYGGQHDLKEKTIRVLHSLSFVEDPTRVFRAIRFEQRFGFKLGKETLTLIKGAAKMDLFHRLSGSRLMEELILLFSEEEPRQAIARLAERDLLRFFHPSLTWSPR
;
A
#
# COMPACT_ATOMS: atom_id res chain seq x y z
N LEU A 1 38.62 -1.79 31.00
CA LEU A 1 38.68 -0.73 29.97
C LEU A 1 38.48 -1.38 28.61
N LEU A 2 37.21 -1.56 28.23
CA LEU A 2 36.79 -2.04 26.92
C LEU A 2 36.92 -0.88 25.93
N THR A 3 37.92 -0.92 25.08
CA THR A 3 37.99 -0.08 23.89
C THR A 3 36.84 -0.45 22.97
N GLU A 4 35.77 0.33 23.00
CA GLU A 4 34.78 0.38 21.92
C GLU A 4 35.54 0.70 20.63
N ARG A 5 35.70 -0.32 19.78
CA ARG A 5 36.15 -0.10 18.40
C ARG A 5 35.00 0.59 17.66
N TYR A 6 35.07 1.91 17.61
CA TYR A 6 34.24 2.79 16.83
C TYR A 6 34.38 2.36 15.36
N ARG A 7 33.35 1.67 14.79
CA ARG A 7 33.23 1.62 13.35
C ARG A 7 32.71 2.98 12.92
N PRO A 8 33.30 3.63 11.92
CA PRO A 8 32.73 4.84 11.36
C PRO A 8 31.29 4.53 10.95
N THR A 9 30.35 5.30 11.46
CA THR A 9 28.94 5.17 11.10
C THR A 9 28.83 5.51 9.62
N LEU A 10 28.51 4.52 8.75
CA LEU A 10 28.27 4.76 7.34
C LEU A 10 27.17 5.81 7.19
N LEU A 11 27.45 6.83 6.40
CA LEU A 11 26.52 7.93 6.09
C LEU A 11 25.94 7.77 4.69
N ALA A 12 24.87 8.45 4.39
CA ALA A 12 24.24 8.45 3.07
C ALA A 12 25.25 8.71 1.94
N ARG A 13 26.15 9.69 2.12
CA ARG A 13 27.19 10.05 1.14
C ARG A 13 28.17 8.93 0.81
N ASP A 14 28.35 7.97 1.73
CA ASP A 14 29.32 6.87 1.56
C ASP A 14 28.76 5.74 0.70
N VAL A 15 27.42 5.67 0.57
CA VAL A 15 26.69 4.57 -0.12
C VAL A 15 25.81 5.03 -1.27
N MET A 16 25.56 6.33 -1.38
CA MET A 16 24.67 6.87 -2.44
C MET A 16 25.28 6.73 -3.83
N THR A 17 24.43 6.47 -4.81
CA THR A 17 24.80 6.47 -6.23
C THR A 17 24.72 7.88 -6.81
N THR A 18 25.77 8.29 -7.52
CA THR A 18 25.90 9.55 -8.28
C THR A 18 26.49 9.28 -9.65
N PRO A 19 26.27 10.11 -10.70
CA PRO A 19 25.31 11.23 -10.74
C PRO A 19 23.87 10.75 -10.85
N VAL A 20 22.94 11.53 -10.29
CA VAL A 20 21.52 11.21 -10.29
C VAL A 20 20.91 11.41 -11.66
N LYS A 21 20.12 10.44 -12.11
CA LYS A 21 19.28 10.60 -13.31
C LYS A 21 17.94 11.17 -12.84
N ALA A 22 17.60 12.36 -13.31
CA ALA A 22 16.39 13.09 -12.94
C ALA A 22 15.64 13.56 -14.20
N ILE A 23 14.43 14.08 -14.02
CA ILE A 23 13.61 14.67 -15.09
C ILE A 23 13.03 16.01 -14.60
N ASN A 24 12.76 16.93 -15.52
CA ASN A 24 12.21 18.23 -15.20
C ASN A 24 10.68 18.16 -15.08
N GLU A 25 10.09 19.10 -14.34
CA GLU A 25 8.64 19.17 -14.06
C GLU A 25 7.78 19.38 -15.31
N ASP A 26 8.33 20.00 -16.37
CA ASP A 26 7.68 20.26 -17.65
C ASP A 26 7.72 19.08 -18.63
N ALA A 27 8.51 18.05 -18.32
CA ALA A 27 8.61 16.86 -19.15
C ALA A 27 7.28 16.08 -19.19
N THR A 28 7.05 15.41 -20.33
CA THR A 28 5.87 14.58 -20.52
C THR A 28 6.03 13.18 -19.90
N VAL A 29 4.92 12.47 -19.76
CA VAL A 29 4.91 11.05 -19.33
C VAL A 29 5.74 10.18 -20.31
N ALA A 30 5.67 10.45 -21.61
CA ALA A 30 6.45 9.75 -22.63
C ALA A 30 7.96 10.02 -22.49
N ASP A 31 8.36 11.25 -22.14
CA ASP A 31 9.76 11.58 -21.87
C ASP A 31 10.29 10.84 -20.64
N ALA A 32 9.47 10.74 -19.60
CA ALA A 32 9.81 9.98 -18.40
C ALA A 32 10.04 8.49 -18.71
N GLU A 33 9.15 7.85 -19.49
CA GLU A 33 9.31 6.45 -19.91
C GLU A 33 10.58 6.26 -20.75
N SER A 34 10.80 7.12 -21.74
CA SER A 34 12.00 7.09 -22.59
C SER A 34 13.26 7.18 -21.73
N ARG A 35 13.28 8.10 -20.76
CA ARG A 35 14.42 8.31 -19.87
C ARG A 35 14.66 7.14 -18.94
N MET A 36 13.58 6.56 -18.38
CA MET A 36 13.65 5.34 -17.53
C MET A 36 14.20 4.16 -18.32
N THR A 37 13.75 3.97 -19.56
CA THR A 37 14.20 2.90 -20.45
C THR A 37 15.67 3.09 -20.85
N LYS A 38 16.06 4.31 -21.27
CA LYS A 38 17.43 4.64 -21.65
C LYS A 38 18.46 4.37 -20.55
N TYR A 39 18.11 4.66 -19.29
CA TYR A 39 19.03 4.52 -18.15
C TYR A 39 18.81 3.25 -17.35
N GLY A 40 17.85 2.41 -17.70
CA GLY A 40 17.52 1.18 -16.96
C GLY A 40 17.06 1.43 -15.52
N VAL A 41 16.43 2.57 -15.26
CA VAL A 41 15.98 2.95 -13.90
C VAL A 41 14.47 2.84 -13.77
N ASN A 42 13.99 2.54 -12.59
CA ASN A 42 12.57 2.38 -12.28
C ASN A 42 11.97 3.56 -11.52
N VAL A 43 12.79 4.54 -11.15
CA VAL A 43 12.38 5.73 -10.40
C VAL A 43 13.23 6.90 -10.90
N LEU A 44 12.60 8.05 -11.12
CA LEU A 44 13.26 9.31 -11.43
C LEU A 44 12.84 10.37 -10.42
N PRO A 45 13.79 11.11 -9.81
CA PRO A 45 13.51 12.38 -9.18
C PRO A 45 13.00 13.39 -10.19
N VAL A 46 12.02 14.19 -9.79
CA VAL A 46 11.49 15.30 -10.57
C VAL A 46 12.01 16.60 -9.98
N LEU A 47 12.55 17.46 -10.83
CA LEU A 47 13.17 18.73 -10.47
C LEU A 47 12.40 19.88 -11.09
N ASP A 48 12.38 21.01 -10.40
CA ASP A 48 11.89 22.27 -10.97
C ASP A 48 12.93 22.94 -11.87
N VAL A 49 12.56 24.07 -12.47
CA VAL A 49 13.44 24.88 -13.34
C VAL A 49 14.71 25.41 -12.64
N ARG A 50 14.78 25.34 -11.31
CA ARG A 50 15.94 25.74 -10.50
C ARG A 50 16.72 24.54 -9.94
N ASP A 51 16.52 23.34 -10.48
CA ASP A 51 17.07 22.07 -10.02
C ASP A 51 16.68 21.69 -8.57
N ARG A 52 15.57 22.22 -8.05
CA ARG A 52 15.07 21.83 -6.72
C ARG A 52 14.20 20.59 -6.82
N TYR A 53 14.35 19.72 -5.86
CA TYR A 53 13.59 18.47 -5.78
C TYR A 53 12.11 18.72 -5.48
N LEU A 54 11.23 18.20 -6.35
CA LEU A 54 9.78 18.23 -6.20
C LEU A 54 9.21 16.92 -5.66
N GLY A 55 9.81 15.78 -6.03
CA GLY A 55 9.35 14.45 -5.66
C GLY A 55 9.85 13.37 -6.60
N LEU A 56 9.18 12.22 -6.62
CA LEU A 56 9.55 11.05 -7.41
C LEU A 56 8.45 10.64 -8.36
N VAL A 57 8.82 10.07 -9.52
CA VAL A 57 7.92 9.28 -10.36
C VAL A 57 8.48 7.87 -10.52
N THR A 58 7.60 6.86 -10.50
CA THR A 58 7.97 5.46 -10.65
C THR A 58 7.59 4.94 -12.04
N ARG A 59 8.33 3.93 -12.53
CA ARG A 59 8.00 3.27 -13.80
C ARG A 59 6.56 2.76 -13.82
N GLU A 60 6.08 2.24 -12.70
CA GLU A 60 4.74 1.69 -12.58
C GLU A 60 3.66 2.76 -12.83
N ILE A 61 3.80 3.96 -12.24
CA ILE A 61 2.84 5.05 -12.45
C ILE A 61 2.94 5.63 -13.87
N ILE A 62 4.14 5.69 -14.41
CA ILE A 62 4.35 6.13 -15.81
C ILE A 62 3.69 5.15 -16.80
N GLN A 63 3.85 3.84 -16.61
CA GLN A 63 3.20 2.84 -17.46
C GLN A 63 1.68 2.89 -17.35
N LYS A 64 1.12 3.06 -16.14
CA LYS A 64 -0.32 3.27 -15.97
C LYS A 64 -0.81 4.53 -16.66
N ALA A 65 -0.07 5.63 -16.57
CA ALA A 65 -0.42 6.88 -17.26
C ALA A 65 -0.38 6.72 -18.80
N LEU A 66 0.58 5.99 -19.32
CA LEU A 66 0.65 5.66 -20.77
C LEU A 66 -0.53 4.78 -21.20
N PHE A 67 -0.89 3.78 -20.40
CA PHE A 67 -2.05 2.93 -20.65
C PHE A 67 -3.36 3.76 -20.73
N HIS A 68 -3.50 4.78 -19.87
CA HIS A 68 -4.62 5.72 -19.91
C HIS A 68 -4.46 6.85 -20.94
N GLN A 69 -3.53 6.72 -21.88
CA GLN A 69 -3.28 7.67 -23.00
C GLN A 69 -2.80 9.05 -22.55
N PHE A 70 -2.21 9.18 -21.36
CA PHE A 70 -1.64 10.43 -20.84
C PHE A 70 -0.19 10.68 -21.30
N GLY A 71 0.27 10.04 -22.38
CA GLY A 71 1.66 10.14 -22.82
C GLY A 71 2.14 11.57 -23.08
N LYS A 72 1.25 12.45 -23.58
CA LYS A 72 1.54 13.88 -23.85
C LYS A 72 1.29 14.79 -22.64
N SER A 73 0.74 14.26 -21.56
CA SER A 73 0.49 15.05 -20.34
C SER A 73 1.79 15.31 -19.58
N PRO A 74 1.89 16.43 -18.85
CA PRO A 74 3.06 16.71 -18.01
C PRO A 74 3.19 15.67 -16.89
N VAL A 75 4.41 15.37 -16.49
CA VAL A 75 4.72 14.40 -15.43
C VAL A 75 4.36 14.91 -14.04
N LEU A 76 4.30 16.22 -13.85
CA LEU A 76 4.15 16.86 -12.55
C LEU A 76 2.94 16.38 -11.72
N PRO A 77 1.73 16.17 -12.29
CA PRO A 77 0.58 15.65 -11.54
C PRO A 77 0.76 14.23 -10.98
N LEU A 78 1.74 13.48 -11.51
CA LEU A 78 2.02 12.09 -11.11
C LEU A 78 3.11 11.98 -10.05
N VAL A 79 3.70 13.11 -9.64
CA VAL A 79 4.83 13.16 -8.73
C VAL A 79 4.41 12.80 -7.30
N GLN A 80 5.10 11.84 -6.72
CA GLN A 80 4.98 11.48 -5.30
C GLN A 80 5.85 12.43 -4.48
N THR A 81 5.23 13.27 -3.66
CA THR A 81 5.91 14.32 -2.87
C THR A 81 6.25 13.87 -1.45
N ASP A 82 5.59 12.81 -0.94
CA ASP A 82 5.67 12.32 0.44
C ASP A 82 6.79 11.29 0.67
N ALA A 83 7.60 11.01 -0.34
CA ALA A 83 8.71 10.08 -0.22
C ALA A 83 9.72 10.55 0.85
N TYR A 84 10.19 9.60 1.67
CA TYR A 84 11.29 9.86 2.61
C TYR A 84 12.53 10.27 1.84
N ARG A 85 13.23 11.28 2.35
CA ARG A 85 14.47 11.84 1.81
C ARG A 85 15.51 11.91 2.91
N ALA A 86 16.77 11.71 2.56
CA ALA A 86 17.90 11.78 3.47
C ALA A 86 18.78 12.99 3.15
N SER A 87 19.63 13.41 4.08
CA SER A 87 20.77 14.27 3.82
C SER A 87 22.05 13.44 3.63
N PRO A 88 23.13 13.99 3.08
CA PRO A 88 24.42 13.30 2.96
C PRO A 88 24.97 12.79 4.30
N GLU A 89 24.62 13.46 5.40
CA GLU A 89 25.04 13.17 6.77
C GLU A 89 24.12 12.18 7.48
N THR A 90 22.98 11.80 6.89
CA THR A 90 22.05 10.84 7.51
C THR A 90 22.74 9.48 7.68
N PRO A 91 22.71 8.88 8.89
CA PRO A 91 23.25 7.56 9.13
C PRO A 91 22.56 6.50 8.25
N PHE A 92 23.34 5.65 7.60
CA PHE A 92 22.80 4.64 6.68
C PHE A 92 21.79 3.69 7.36
N ARG A 93 22.01 3.35 8.64
CA ARG A 93 21.08 2.52 9.42
C ARG A 93 19.70 3.18 9.59
N GLU A 94 19.64 4.50 9.70
CA GLU A 94 18.36 5.21 9.73
C GLU A 94 17.67 5.11 8.38
N ILE A 95 18.41 5.27 7.28
CA ILE A 95 17.87 5.12 5.92
C ILE A 95 17.35 3.70 5.71
N GLU A 96 18.11 2.68 6.12
CA GLU A 96 17.69 1.28 6.08
C GLU A 96 16.36 1.06 6.83
N ALA A 97 16.27 1.52 8.07
CA ALA A 97 15.06 1.41 8.87
C ALA A 97 13.86 2.10 8.20
N ARG A 98 14.05 3.31 7.66
CA ARG A 98 13.00 4.06 6.96
C ARG A 98 12.59 3.41 5.63
N MET A 99 13.54 2.86 4.88
CA MET A 99 13.25 2.13 3.65
C MET A 99 12.38 0.89 3.94
N ILE A 100 12.67 0.19 5.03
CA ILE A 100 11.89 -0.99 5.45
C ILE A 100 10.52 -0.57 5.98
N GLU A 101 10.47 0.39 6.93
CA GLU A 101 9.24 0.86 7.57
C GLU A 101 8.22 1.40 6.56
N ARG A 102 8.70 2.17 5.56
CA ARG A 102 7.87 2.79 4.52
C ARG A 102 7.77 1.96 3.23
N ASN A 103 8.41 0.80 3.19
CA ASN A 103 8.58 -0.01 1.97
C ASN A 103 9.08 0.81 0.77
N GLN A 104 9.88 1.82 1.02
CA GLN A 104 10.42 2.71 0.01
C GLN A 104 11.71 2.10 -0.56
N ARG A 105 11.76 1.95 -1.90
CA ARG A 105 12.87 1.27 -2.59
C ARG A 105 13.94 2.22 -3.13
N PHE A 106 13.68 3.51 -3.04
CA PHE A 106 14.49 4.56 -3.60
C PHE A 106 14.44 5.77 -2.67
N VAL A 107 15.57 6.22 -2.15
CA VAL A 107 15.68 7.36 -1.24
C VAL A 107 16.55 8.43 -1.90
N PRO A 108 15.98 9.60 -2.25
CA PRO A 108 16.77 10.72 -2.71
C PRO A 108 17.59 11.29 -1.55
N VAL A 109 18.86 11.59 -1.81
CA VAL A 109 19.74 12.27 -0.88
C VAL A 109 19.84 13.73 -1.30
N LEU A 110 19.43 14.63 -0.41
CA LEU A 110 19.33 16.06 -0.69
C LEU A 110 20.36 16.84 0.13
N HIS A 111 21.04 17.77 -0.53
CA HIS A 111 21.77 18.84 0.13
C HIS A 111 20.99 20.16 -0.08
N GLY A 112 20.37 20.63 0.97
CA GLY A 112 19.36 21.69 0.87
C GLY A 112 18.13 21.25 0.04
N ALA A 113 17.85 21.94 -1.05
CA ALA A 113 16.77 21.59 -1.98
C ALA A 113 17.23 20.76 -3.20
N LYS A 114 18.53 20.50 -3.36
CA LYS A 114 19.08 19.81 -4.54
C LYS A 114 19.33 18.33 -4.25
N VAL A 115 19.02 17.46 -5.22
CA VAL A 115 19.35 16.03 -5.16
C VAL A 115 20.83 15.85 -5.50
N VAL A 116 21.61 15.32 -4.57
CA VAL A 116 23.04 15.07 -4.72
C VAL A 116 23.37 13.60 -4.89
N GLY A 117 22.44 12.71 -4.56
CA GLY A 117 22.61 11.26 -4.71
C GLY A 117 21.29 10.53 -4.53
N VAL A 118 21.32 9.22 -4.74
CA VAL A 118 20.19 8.33 -4.50
C VAL A 118 20.68 7.06 -3.83
N ILE A 119 19.87 6.51 -2.94
CA ILE A 119 20.10 5.20 -2.32
C ILE A 119 18.97 4.29 -2.73
N THR A 120 19.32 3.13 -3.27
CA THR A 120 18.35 2.15 -3.78
C THR A 120 18.40 0.87 -2.94
N ARG A 121 17.40 -0.01 -3.16
CA ARG A 121 17.41 -1.34 -2.54
C ARG A 121 18.66 -2.15 -2.91
N THR A 122 19.26 -1.94 -4.07
CA THR A 122 20.49 -2.61 -4.49
C THR A 122 21.66 -2.16 -3.63
N ASP A 123 21.76 -0.88 -3.31
CA ASP A 123 22.79 -0.34 -2.43
C ASP A 123 22.66 -0.90 -1.01
N LEU A 124 21.40 -1.01 -0.52
CA LEU A 124 21.10 -1.66 0.75
C LEU A 124 21.58 -3.12 0.77
N LEU A 125 21.24 -3.91 -0.25
CA LEU A 125 21.64 -5.31 -0.34
C LEU A 125 23.17 -5.47 -0.45
N ARG A 126 23.84 -4.58 -1.18
CA ARG A 126 25.30 -4.59 -1.30
C ARG A 126 25.96 -4.34 0.04
N THR A 127 25.52 -3.32 0.76
CA THR A 127 26.06 -2.98 2.10
C THR A 127 25.86 -4.12 3.10
N LEU A 128 24.67 -4.75 3.09
CA LEU A 128 24.36 -5.92 3.92
C LEU A 128 25.23 -7.13 3.55
N HIS A 129 25.49 -7.36 2.27
CA HIS A 129 26.37 -8.43 1.80
C HIS A 129 27.82 -8.22 2.25
N ASP A 130 28.33 -7.00 2.15
CA ASP A 130 29.68 -6.65 2.59
C ASP A 130 29.82 -6.84 4.11
N ASP A 131 28.80 -6.48 4.90
CA ASP A 131 28.78 -6.73 6.35
C ASP A 131 28.81 -8.23 6.68
N VAL A 132 28.07 -9.07 5.94
CA VAL A 132 28.07 -10.54 6.12
C VAL A 132 29.44 -11.13 5.77
N LEU A 133 30.06 -10.67 4.67
CA LEU A 133 31.41 -11.13 4.29
C LEU A 133 32.45 -10.74 5.31
N LEU A 134 32.40 -9.52 5.86
CA LEU A 134 33.31 -9.06 6.90
C LEU A 134 33.15 -9.86 8.20
N ALA A 135 31.90 -10.16 8.59
CA ALA A 135 31.58 -11.01 9.74
C ALA A 135 32.09 -12.45 9.55
N ALA A 136 31.94 -13.02 8.36
CA ALA A 136 32.45 -14.35 8.03
C ALA A 136 34.00 -14.40 8.10
N ARG A 137 34.69 -13.39 7.56
CA ARG A 137 36.15 -13.26 7.64
C ARG A 137 36.64 -13.07 9.09
N ALA A 138 35.88 -12.36 9.93
CA ALA A 138 36.22 -12.20 11.35
C ALA A 138 36.13 -13.53 12.11
N ARG A 139 35.10 -14.36 11.81
CA ARG A 139 34.96 -15.72 12.40
C ARG A 139 36.11 -16.64 12.04
N VAL A 140 36.56 -16.62 10.78
CA VAL A 140 37.71 -17.41 10.32
C VAL A 140 39.00 -17.02 11.05
N LYS A 141 39.13 -15.75 11.49
CA LYS A 141 40.29 -15.23 12.24
C LYS A 141 40.14 -15.36 13.77
N GLY A 142 39.13 -16.10 14.28
CA GLY A 142 38.92 -16.29 15.73
C GLY A 142 38.50 -15.01 16.48
N GLN A 143 38.11 -13.96 15.79
CA GLN A 143 37.63 -12.73 16.40
C GLN A 143 36.10 -12.83 16.68
N PRO A 144 35.62 -12.31 17.84
CA PRO A 144 34.19 -12.31 18.10
C PRO A 144 33.47 -11.50 17.02
N PRO A 145 32.24 -11.94 16.59
CA PRO A 145 31.47 -11.22 15.62
C PRO A 145 31.18 -9.80 16.15
N PRO A 146 31.14 -8.78 15.28
CA PRO A 146 30.83 -7.43 15.70
C PRO A 146 29.44 -7.40 16.31
N ALA A 147 29.32 -6.85 17.52
CA ALA A 147 28.06 -6.64 18.20
C ALA A 147 27.16 -5.76 17.33
N GLY A 148 26.01 -6.27 16.94
CA GLY A 148 25.04 -5.63 16.05
C GLY A 148 24.42 -6.57 15.03
N GLN A 149 24.59 -7.89 15.23
CA GLN A 149 23.95 -8.88 14.36
C GLN A 149 22.51 -9.11 14.72
N SER A 150 21.81 -9.20 13.64
CA SER A 150 20.51 -9.77 13.37
C SER A 150 19.34 -9.04 13.99
N SER A 151 18.77 -8.22 13.19
CA SER A 151 17.36 -8.49 12.97
C SER A 151 17.18 -8.69 11.47
N SER A 152 16.98 -9.92 11.07
CA SER A 152 16.09 -10.20 9.96
C SER A 152 15.00 -9.13 9.95
N PRO A 153 14.62 -8.49 8.82
CA PRO A 153 13.59 -7.47 8.82
C PRO A 153 12.44 -8.01 9.62
N PHE A 154 12.05 -7.32 10.70
CA PHE A 154 11.13 -7.82 11.71
C PHE A 154 9.86 -8.28 11.01
N ARG A 155 9.72 -9.59 10.80
CA ARG A 155 8.44 -10.18 10.46
C ARG A 155 7.60 -10.08 11.72
N ARG A 156 6.78 -9.06 11.79
CA ARG A 156 5.82 -8.91 12.88
C ARG A 156 4.82 -10.06 12.75
N ASN A 157 4.81 -10.95 13.72
CA ASN A 157 3.80 -11.99 13.81
C ASN A 157 2.74 -11.55 14.82
N ILE A 158 1.47 -11.60 14.41
CA ILE A 158 0.31 -11.17 15.20
C ILE A 158 -0.62 -12.33 15.58
N LYS A 159 -0.12 -13.57 15.57
CA LYS A 159 -0.89 -14.76 16.00
C LYS A 159 -1.50 -14.57 17.39
N GLY A 160 -0.75 -14.04 18.34
CA GLY A 160 -1.23 -13.74 19.70
C GLY A 160 -2.42 -12.77 19.68
N LEU A 161 -2.33 -11.70 18.89
CA LEU A 161 -3.39 -10.70 18.75
C LEU A 161 -4.66 -11.29 18.11
N LEU A 162 -4.51 -12.14 17.10
CA LEU A 162 -5.64 -12.87 16.48
C LEU A 162 -6.34 -13.73 17.54
N ARG A 163 -5.58 -14.50 18.32
CA ARG A 163 -6.12 -15.39 19.37
C ARG A 163 -6.82 -14.63 20.48
N GLU A 164 -6.31 -13.46 20.85
CA GLU A 164 -6.86 -12.61 21.92
C GLU A 164 -8.18 -11.95 21.50
N ARG A 165 -8.26 -11.48 20.23
CA ARG A 165 -9.35 -10.59 19.80
C ARG A 165 -10.45 -11.26 18.99
N LEU A 166 -10.21 -12.47 18.47
CA LEU A 166 -11.22 -13.21 17.73
C LEU A 166 -12.02 -14.16 18.62
N PRO A 167 -13.30 -14.36 18.34
CA PRO A 167 -14.05 -15.48 18.89
C PRO A 167 -13.36 -16.81 18.55
N ALA A 168 -13.37 -17.75 19.48
CA ALA A 168 -12.63 -19.01 19.36
C ALA A 168 -13.01 -19.79 18.10
N HIS A 169 -14.30 -19.79 17.69
CA HIS A 169 -14.76 -20.47 16.48
C HIS A 169 -14.20 -19.80 15.21
N VAL A 170 -14.13 -18.46 15.15
CA VAL A 170 -13.55 -17.73 14.01
C VAL A 170 -12.04 -17.98 13.89
N TYR A 171 -11.34 -17.95 15.03
CA TYR A 171 -9.92 -18.27 15.08
C TYR A 171 -9.63 -19.68 14.57
N ALA A 172 -10.44 -20.68 15.02
CA ALA A 172 -10.32 -22.06 14.55
C ALA A 172 -10.57 -22.20 13.02
N VAL A 173 -11.53 -21.44 12.47
CA VAL A 173 -11.75 -21.40 11.00
C VAL A 173 -10.50 -20.89 10.27
N LEU A 174 -9.84 -19.84 10.79
CA LEU A 174 -8.61 -19.33 10.19
C LEU A 174 -7.44 -20.32 10.27
N GLU A 175 -7.32 -21.09 11.37
CA GLU A 175 -6.31 -22.15 11.49
C GLU A 175 -6.57 -23.26 10.47
N ARG A 176 -7.84 -23.70 10.34
CA ARG A 176 -8.24 -24.71 9.32
C ARG A 176 -7.99 -24.22 7.90
N ALA A 177 -8.29 -22.94 7.61
CA ALA A 177 -7.96 -22.33 6.34
C ALA A 177 -6.44 -22.38 6.07
N GLY A 178 -5.61 -22.10 7.06
CA GLY A 178 -4.16 -22.20 6.96
C GLY A 178 -3.65 -23.62 6.71
N GLU A 179 -4.20 -24.61 7.40
CA GLU A 179 -3.87 -26.04 7.20
C GLU A 179 -4.27 -26.53 5.80
N LEU A 180 -5.44 -26.11 5.33
CA LEU A 180 -5.89 -26.43 3.97
C LEU A 180 -4.97 -25.81 2.92
N ALA A 181 -4.58 -24.55 3.11
CA ALA A 181 -3.66 -23.86 2.22
C ALA A 181 -2.31 -24.59 2.10
N GLU A 182 -1.79 -25.10 3.21
CA GLU A 182 -0.56 -25.90 3.22
C GLU A 182 -0.74 -27.22 2.46
N ARG A 183 -1.85 -27.95 2.71
CA ARG A 183 -2.16 -29.24 2.02
C ARG A 183 -2.35 -29.08 0.53
N THR A 184 -2.92 -27.95 0.10
CA THR A 184 -3.21 -27.67 -1.33
C THR A 184 -2.09 -26.92 -2.05
N GLY A 185 -1.02 -26.56 -1.34
CA GLY A 185 0.13 -25.86 -1.90
C GLY A 185 -0.14 -24.43 -2.37
N VAL A 186 -1.19 -23.78 -1.83
CA VAL A 186 -1.54 -22.39 -2.12
C VAL A 186 -1.16 -21.47 -0.95
N SER A 187 -1.04 -20.18 -1.22
CA SER A 187 -0.90 -19.17 -0.16
C SER A 187 -2.26 -18.55 0.15
N ALA A 188 -2.67 -18.54 1.42
CA ALA A 188 -3.89 -17.90 1.90
C ALA A 188 -3.60 -16.78 2.88
N PHE A 189 -4.41 -15.71 2.80
CA PHE A 189 -4.23 -14.50 3.57
C PHE A 189 -5.58 -13.92 3.99
N VAL A 190 -5.67 -13.42 5.22
CA VAL A 190 -6.74 -12.48 5.59
C VAL A 190 -6.25 -11.06 5.31
N VAL A 191 -7.12 -10.21 4.75
CA VAL A 191 -6.69 -8.92 4.18
C VAL A 191 -7.63 -7.76 4.56
N GLY A 192 -7.16 -6.55 4.33
CA GLY A 192 -7.99 -5.36 4.23
C GLY A 192 -8.51 -4.80 5.54
N GLY A 193 -9.80 -4.44 5.53
CA GLY A 193 -10.48 -3.76 6.64
C GLY A 193 -10.38 -4.48 7.97
N PHE A 194 -10.54 -5.80 7.95
CA PHE A 194 -10.38 -6.63 9.14
C PHE A 194 -8.99 -6.49 9.79
N VAL A 195 -7.91 -6.59 9.02
CA VAL A 195 -6.53 -6.50 9.55
C VAL A 195 -6.26 -5.11 10.11
N ARG A 196 -6.72 -4.05 9.44
CA ARG A 196 -6.66 -2.68 9.92
C ARG A 196 -7.36 -2.54 11.28
N ASP A 197 -8.61 -3.00 11.37
CA ASP A 197 -9.44 -2.83 12.57
C ASP A 197 -8.91 -3.67 13.73
N LEU A 198 -8.39 -4.88 13.45
CA LEU A 198 -7.69 -5.70 14.42
C LEU A 198 -6.49 -4.95 15.03
N LEU A 199 -5.68 -4.27 14.20
CA LEU A 199 -4.53 -3.50 14.69
C LEU A 199 -4.94 -2.24 15.45
N LEU A 200 -6.08 -1.63 15.10
CA LEU A 200 -6.66 -0.48 15.80
C LEU A 200 -7.41 -0.85 17.08
N GLY A 201 -7.62 -2.13 17.34
CA GLY A 201 -8.40 -2.59 18.49
C GLY A 201 -9.90 -2.39 18.34
N ARG A 202 -10.39 -2.30 17.11
CA ARG A 202 -11.82 -2.17 16.79
C ARG A 202 -12.43 -3.54 16.50
N PRO A 203 -13.61 -3.87 17.03
CA PRO A 203 -14.28 -5.12 16.68
C PRO A 203 -14.70 -5.09 15.18
N ASN A 204 -14.31 -6.12 14.48
CA ASN A 204 -14.69 -6.32 13.07
C ASN A 204 -14.60 -7.82 12.76
N LEU A 205 -15.68 -8.42 12.29
CA LEU A 205 -15.76 -9.82 11.87
C LEU A 205 -16.06 -9.96 10.37
N ASP A 206 -15.91 -8.88 9.60
CA ASP A 206 -16.00 -8.91 8.13
C ASP A 206 -14.64 -9.35 7.58
N LEU A 207 -14.49 -10.66 7.43
CA LEU A 207 -13.23 -11.29 7.05
C LEU A 207 -13.20 -11.55 5.54
N ASP A 208 -12.23 -10.92 4.90
CA ASP A 208 -11.85 -11.18 3.50
C ASP A 208 -10.64 -12.12 3.45
N LEU A 209 -10.78 -13.27 2.84
CA LEU A 209 -9.71 -14.23 2.60
C LEU A 209 -9.29 -14.16 1.13
N VAL A 210 -7.99 -13.99 0.88
CA VAL A 210 -7.42 -13.96 -0.47
C VAL A 210 -6.48 -15.12 -0.66
N VAL A 211 -6.63 -15.85 -1.77
CA VAL A 211 -5.85 -17.03 -2.10
C VAL A 211 -5.04 -16.80 -3.37
N GLU A 212 -3.74 -17.04 -3.32
CA GLU A 212 -2.89 -17.13 -4.51
C GLU A 212 -3.10 -18.52 -5.16
N GLY A 213 -4.15 -18.64 -5.97
CA GLY A 213 -4.60 -19.89 -6.58
C GLY A 213 -6.05 -19.78 -7.05
N ASP A 214 -6.77 -20.90 -7.12
CA ASP A 214 -8.21 -20.92 -7.40
C ASP A 214 -9.00 -20.72 -6.11
N GLY A 215 -9.48 -19.49 -5.88
CA GLY A 215 -10.22 -19.12 -4.67
C GLY A 215 -11.56 -19.87 -4.54
N ILE A 216 -12.25 -20.19 -5.65
CA ILE A 216 -13.53 -20.89 -5.62
C ILE A 216 -13.31 -22.36 -5.26
N ALA A 217 -12.35 -23.03 -5.91
CA ALA A 217 -12.00 -24.40 -5.57
C ALA A 217 -11.54 -24.52 -4.11
N TYR A 218 -10.73 -23.57 -3.65
CA TYR A 218 -10.30 -23.49 -2.26
C TYR A 218 -11.48 -23.26 -1.29
N ALA A 219 -12.40 -22.34 -1.62
CA ALA A 219 -13.60 -22.09 -0.81
C ALA A 219 -14.49 -23.32 -0.67
N ARG A 220 -14.67 -24.11 -1.75
CA ARG A 220 -15.44 -25.36 -1.72
C ARG A 220 -14.76 -26.41 -0.81
N ALA A 221 -13.45 -26.56 -0.90
CA ALA A 221 -12.69 -27.48 -0.05
C ALA A 221 -12.75 -27.05 1.43
N LEU A 222 -12.58 -25.74 1.71
CA LEU A 222 -12.70 -25.21 3.06
C LEU A 222 -14.11 -25.38 3.62
N GLY A 223 -15.15 -25.08 2.81
CA GLY A 223 -16.55 -25.26 3.23
C GLY A 223 -16.88 -26.67 3.63
N ALA A 224 -16.35 -27.67 2.92
CA ALA A 224 -16.48 -29.08 3.28
C ALA A 224 -15.77 -29.41 4.61
N ASP A 225 -14.55 -28.85 4.83
CA ASP A 225 -13.78 -29.08 6.07
C ASP A 225 -14.44 -28.46 7.32
N VAL A 226 -15.16 -27.32 7.16
CA VAL A 226 -15.74 -26.55 8.29
C VAL A 226 -17.27 -26.58 8.33
N ALA A 227 -17.90 -27.46 7.55
CA ALA A 227 -19.36 -27.62 7.45
C ALA A 227 -20.11 -26.29 7.13
N ALA A 228 -19.54 -25.46 6.26
CA ALA A 228 -20.17 -24.22 5.78
C ALA A 228 -20.73 -24.41 4.37
N SER A 229 -21.85 -23.75 4.08
CA SER A 229 -22.39 -23.66 2.72
C SER A 229 -21.58 -22.66 1.87
N VAL A 230 -21.39 -22.95 0.58
CA VAL A 230 -20.56 -22.14 -0.31
C VAL A 230 -21.41 -21.57 -1.45
N LYS A 231 -21.42 -20.24 -1.59
CA LYS A 231 -22.02 -19.53 -2.72
C LYS A 231 -20.88 -18.96 -3.58
N ALA A 232 -20.69 -19.55 -4.77
CA ALA A 232 -19.66 -19.13 -5.70
C ALA A 232 -20.17 -18.09 -6.69
N HIS A 233 -19.31 -17.12 -7.02
CA HIS A 233 -19.50 -16.09 -8.03
C HIS A 233 -18.41 -16.22 -9.10
N GLU A 234 -18.61 -17.18 -10.02
CA GLU A 234 -17.61 -17.60 -11.01
C GLU A 234 -17.05 -16.43 -11.82
N ARG A 235 -17.90 -15.48 -12.24
CA ARG A 235 -17.49 -14.30 -13.01
C ARG A 235 -16.41 -13.45 -12.33
N PHE A 236 -16.42 -13.41 -10.99
CA PHE A 236 -15.52 -12.56 -10.20
C PHE A 236 -14.41 -13.34 -9.50
N GLY A 237 -14.41 -14.68 -9.62
CA GLY A 237 -13.45 -15.54 -8.93
C GLY A 237 -13.56 -15.46 -7.41
N THR A 238 -14.80 -15.24 -6.88
CA THR A 238 -15.07 -15.10 -5.45
C THR A 238 -16.10 -16.10 -4.97
N ALA A 239 -16.08 -16.42 -3.70
CA ALA A 239 -17.09 -17.23 -3.04
C ALA A 239 -17.34 -16.73 -1.62
N VAL A 240 -18.54 -16.95 -1.10
CA VAL A 240 -18.91 -16.68 0.28
C VAL A 240 -19.20 -17.99 0.99
N LEU A 241 -18.50 -18.26 2.09
CA LEU A 241 -18.84 -19.32 3.03
C LEU A 241 -19.86 -18.77 4.03
N VAL A 242 -20.95 -19.51 4.20
CA VAL A 242 -22.02 -19.16 5.17
C VAL A 242 -22.10 -20.29 6.19
N PHE A 243 -21.79 -19.95 7.44
CA PHE A 243 -21.80 -20.89 8.55
C PHE A 243 -23.21 -21.01 9.18
N PRO A 244 -23.49 -22.10 9.89
CA PRO A 244 -24.82 -22.33 10.51
C PRO A 244 -25.23 -21.25 11.51
N ASP A 245 -24.26 -20.60 12.18
CA ASP A 245 -24.46 -19.49 13.12
C ASP A 245 -24.68 -18.12 12.45
N GLY A 246 -24.66 -18.09 11.11
CA GLY A 246 -24.82 -16.86 10.31
C GLY A 246 -23.49 -16.11 10.06
N PHE A 247 -22.36 -16.56 10.60
CA PHE A 247 -21.04 -16.01 10.27
C PHE A 247 -20.77 -16.21 8.76
N LYS A 248 -20.13 -15.22 8.16
CA LYS A 248 -19.75 -15.24 6.74
C LYS A 248 -18.26 -15.02 6.59
N LEU A 249 -17.66 -15.74 5.63
CA LEU A 249 -16.28 -15.58 5.25
C LEU A 249 -16.20 -15.41 3.74
N ASP A 250 -15.75 -14.25 3.29
CA ASP A 250 -15.53 -13.99 1.88
C ASP A 250 -14.19 -14.56 1.43
N VAL A 251 -14.18 -15.29 0.31
CA VAL A 251 -12.97 -15.88 -0.28
C VAL A 251 -12.83 -15.39 -1.71
N ALA A 252 -11.68 -14.82 -2.02
CA ALA A 252 -11.37 -14.31 -3.34
C ALA A 252 -10.06 -14.88 -3.88
N THR A 253 -9.97 -15.06 -5.18
CA THR A 253 -8.72 -15.27 -5.89
C THR A 253 -7.89 -14.00 -5.87
N ALA A 254 -6.61 -14.07 -5.53
CA ALA A 254 -5.68 -12.95 -5.67
C ALA A 254 -5.64 -12.46 -7.12
N ARG A 255 -5.93 -11.17 -7.34
CA ARG A 255 -6.11 -10.63 -8.68
C ARG A 255 -5.44 -9.28 -8.87
N THR A 256 -5.12 -8.96 -10.10
CA THR A 256 -4.82 -7.59 -10.57
C THR A 256 -6.01 -7.06 -11.36
N GLU A 257 -6.17 -5.76 -11.38
CA GLU A 257 -7.24 -5.06 -12.08
C GLU A 257 -6.63 -4.15 -13.15
N TYR A 258 -7.23 -4.18 -14.33
CA TYR A 258 -6.89 -3.31 -15.46
C TYR A 258 -8.14 -2.51 -15.84
N TYR A 259 -7.99 -1.20 -15.93
CA TYR A 259 -9.05 -0.28 -16.29
C TYR A 259 -8.83 0.18 -17.75
N GLU A 260 -9.68 -0.24 -18.68
CA GLU A 260 -9.55 0.12 -20.10
C GLU A 260 -9.60 1.63 -20.33
N TYR A 261 -10.38 2.33 -19.51
CA TYR A 261 -10.45 3.80 -19.50
C TYR A 261 -10.79 4.27 -18.06
N PRO A 262 -10.54 5.55 -17.73
CA PRO A 262 -10.91 6.10 -16.43
C PRO A 262 -12.38 5.84 -16.09
N THR A 263 -12.66 5.36 -14.88
CA THR A 263 -14.00 4.99 -14.37
C THR A 263 -14.60 3.70 -14.93
N ALA A 264 -13.95 2.98 -15.84
CA ALA A 264 -14.41 1.66 -16.33
C ALA A 264 -14.57 0.65 -15.18
N LEU A 265 -15.36 -0.38 -15.40
CA LEU A 265 -15.30 -1.58 -14.57
C LEU A 265 -13.99 -2.32 -14.90
N PRO A 266 -13.22 -2.78 -13.87
CA PRO A 266 -11.94 -3.41 -14.13
C PRO A 266 -12.08 -4.78 -14.78
N THR A 267 -11.19 -5.07 -15.72
CA THR A 267 -10.87 -6.45 -16.13
C THR A 267 -9.96 -7.08 -15.10
N VAL A 268 -10.23 -8.30 -14.68
CA VAL A 268 -9.52 -8.98 -13.60
C VAL A 268 -8.70 -10.17 -14.12
N GLU A 269 -7.47 -10.31 -13.63
CA GLU A 269 -6.60 -11.44 -13.91
C GLU A 269 -6.01 -12.01 -12.62
N ARG A 270 -5.80 -13.33 -12.56
CA ARG A 270 -5.15 -13.99 -11.41
C ARG A 270 -3.75 -13.43 -11.20
N SER A 271 -3.38 -13.17 -9.95
CA SER A 271 -2.11 -12.52 -9.63
C SER A 271 -1.60 -12.89 -8.23
N SER A 272 -0.55 -12.21 -7.77
CA SER A 272 0.00 -12.36 -6.42
C SER A 272 -0.73 -11.47 -5.42
N ILE A 273 -0.65 -11.83 -4.13
CA ILE A 273 -1.16 -11.02 -3.03
C ILE A 273 -0.62 -9.57 -3.09
N LYS A 274 0.63 -9.37 -3.49
CA LYS A 274 1.20 -8.02 -3.60
C LYS A 274 0.45 -7.14 -4.59
N LYS A 275 0.09 -7.69 -5.77
CA LYS A 275 -0.67 -6.96 -6.78
C LYS A 275 -2.13 -6.79 -6.36
N ASP A 276 -2.73 -7.79 -5.69
CA ASP A 276 -4.08 -7.67 -5.12
C ASP A 276 -4.17 -6.52 -4.11
N LEU A 277 -3.19 -6.40 -3.24
CA LEU A 277 -3.13 -5.29 -2.28
C LEU A 277 -2.89 -3.94 -2.96
N TYR A 278 -2.14 -3.89 -4.10
CA TYR A 278 -1.85 -2.65 -4.82
C TYR A 278 -3.05 -2.01 -5.51
N ARG A 279 -4.06 -2.78 -5.91
CA ARG A 279 -5.30 -2.28 -6.54
C ARG A 279 -6.28 -1.64 -5.55
N ARG A 280 -6.04 -1.78 -4.23
CA ARG A 280 -6.92 -1.26 -3.18
C ARG A 280 -6.87 0.26 -3.10
N ASP A 281 -7.73 0.84 -2.28
CA ASP A 281 -7.92 2.30 -2.18
C ASP A 281 -6.81 3.00 -1.39
N PHE A 282 -6.55 2.57 -0.14
CA PHE A 282 -5.63 3.24 0.78
C PHE A 282 -4.63 2.27 1.39
N THR A 283 -3.44 2.77 1.74
CA THR A 283 -2.35 1.99 2.37
C THR A 283 -2.81 1.24 3.62
N ILE A 284 -3.65 1.85 4.44
CA ILE A 284 -4.19 1.22 5.66
C ILE A 284 -5.06 -0.01 5.40
N ASN A 285 -5.57 -0.18 4.18
CA ASN A 285 -6.36 -1.32 3.73
C ASN A 285 -5.53 -2.36 2.96
N THR A 286 -4.21 -2.18 2.86
CA THR A 286 -3.31 -3.10 2.15
C THR A 286 -2.54 -4.03 3.08
N LEU A 287 -2.97 -4.14 4.31
CA LEU A 287 -2.40 -5.06 5.27
C LEU A 287 -2.98 -6.47 5.06
N ALA A 288 -2.13 -7.48 5.20
CA ALA A 288 -2.53 -8.87 5.10
C ALA A 288 -1.88 -9.70 6.21
N VAL A 289 -2.54 -10.78 6.61
CA VAL A 289 -2.00 -11.77 7.55
C VAL A 289 -1.96 -13.11 6.86
N ARG A 290 -0.79 -13.74 6.82
CA ARG A 290 -0.63 -15.08 6.25
C ARG A 290 -1.26 -16.12 7.15
N LEU A 291 -1.96 -17.08 6.54
CA LEU A 291 -2.63 -18.17 7.26
C LEU A 291 -1.89 -19.51 7.15
N ASN A 292 -1.05 -19.75 6.15
CA ASN A 292 -0.30 -21.01 5.99
C ASN A 292 0.38 -21.41 7.31
N ALA A 293 0.27 -22.70 7.69
CA ALA A 293 0.60 -23.22 9.01
C ALA A 293 2.01 -22.85 9.50
N GLY A 294 3.04 -23.01 8.66
CA GLY A 294 4.43 -22.68 9.01
C GLY A 294 4.69 -21.18 9.23
N ARG A 295 3.75 -20.30 8.84
CA ARG A 295 3.87 -18.84 8.88
C ARG A 295 2.58 -18.15 9.34
N PHE A 296 1.76 -18.87 10.07
CA PHE A 296 0.48 -18.35 10.56
C PHE A 296 0.67 -17.13 11.46
N GLY A 297 -0.06 -16.07 11.12
CA GLY A 297 0.00 -14.80 11.85
C GLY A 297 1.08 -13.83 11.35
N ASP A 298 1.89 -14.17 10.33
CA ASP A 298 2.85 -13.22 9.75
C ASP A 298 2.11 -12.05 9.11
N LEU A 299 2.34 -10.84 9.64
CA LEU A 299 1.79 -9.59 9.12
C LEU A 299 2.59 -9.15 7.89
N ILE A 300 1.89 -8.94 6.80
CA ILE A 300 2.44 -8.52 5.51
C ILE A 300 2.03 -7.07 5.26
N ASP A 301 3.02 -6.23 5.02
CA ASP A 301 2.85 -4.82 4.70
C ASP A 301 3.80 -4.43 3.57
N PHE A 302 3.27 -4.35 2.35
CA PHE A 302 4.05 -3.96 1.18
C PHE A 302 4.05 -2.46 0.92
N TYR A 303 3.12 -1.72 1.51
CA TYR A 303 2.81 -0.34 1.12
C TYR A 303 2.83 0.65 2.29
N GLY A 304 3.36 0.25 3.44
CA GLY A 304 3.52 1.10 4.61
C GLY A 304 2.23 1.37 5.39
N GLY A 305 1.26 0.46 5.30
CA GLY A 305 -0.03 0.59 6.00
C GLY A 305 0.11 0.67 7.51
N GLN A 306 1.05 -0.08 8.13
CA GLN A 306 1.32 0.00 9.57
C GLN A 306 1.83 1.39 9.98
N HIS A 307 2.70 1.98 9.15
CA HIS A 307 3.20 3.33 9.37
C HIS A 307 2.05 4.35 9.34
N ASP A 308 1.21 4.28 8.30
CA ASP A 308 0.11 5.21 8.13
C ASP A 308 -0.98 5.05 9.21
N LEU A 309 -1.20 3.84 9.73
CA LEU A 309 -2.05 3.61 10.91
C LEU A 309 -1.49 4.31 12.16
N LYS A 310 -0.18 4.19 12.41
CA LYS A 310 0.50 4.84 13.54
C LYS A 310 0.45 6.36 13.42
N GLU A 311 0.68 6.89 12.21
CA GLU A 311 0.63 8.33 11.91
C GLU A 311 -0.81 8.86 11.77
N LYS A 312 -1.83 7.99 11.88
CA LYS A 312 -3.24 8.32 11.71
C LYS A 312 -3.48 9.07 10.38
N THR A 313 -2.99 8.50 9.28
CA THR A 313 -3.00 9.15 7.97
C THR A 313 -3.69 8.27 6.92
N ILE A 314 -4.60 8.85 6.13
CA ILE A 314 -5.20 8.24 4.94
C ILE A 314 -4.35 8.60 3.73
N ARG A 315 -3.73 7.60 3.12
CA ARG A 315 -2.86 7.76 1.95
C ARG A 315 -3.30 6.82 0.84
N VAL A 316 -3.38 7.34 -0.39
CA VAL A 316 -3.59 6.51 -1.59
C VAL A 316 -2.30 5.76 -1.95
N LEU A 317 -2.44 4.66 -2.70
CA LEU A 317 -1.29 3.86 -3.10
C LEU A 317 -0.47 4.48 -4.25
N HIS A 318 -1.13 5.27 -5.11
CA HIS A 318 -0.50 5.93 -6.26
C HIS A 318 -1.33 7.12 -6.74
N SER A 319 -0.70 8.00 -7.49
CA SER A 319 -1.28 9.28 -7.94
C SER A 319 -2.44 9.15 -8.93
N LEU A 320 -2.61 8.02 -9.61
CA LEU A 320 -3.78 7.76 -10.48
C LEU A 320 -4.96 7.09 -9.76
N SER A 321 -4.89 6.87 -8.46
CA SER A 321 -5.92 6.15 -7.71
C SER A 321 -7.32 6.72 -7.88
N PHE A 322 -7.46 8.04 -7.89
CA PHE A 322 -8.73 8.73 -8.09
C PHE A 322 -9.15 8.87 -9.56
N VAL A 323 -8.20 8.72 -10.49
CA VAL A 323 -8.48 8.64 -11.93
C VAL A 323 -9.07 7.27 -12.27
N GLU A 324 -8.49 6.19 -11.74
CA GLU A 324 -8.99 4.83 -11.91
C GLU A 324 -10.40 4.67 -11.29
N ASP A 325 -10.57 5.16 -10.06
CA ASP A 325 -11.85 5.10 -9.36
C ASP A 325 -12.12 6.37 -8.53
N PRO A 326 -12.89 7.33 -9.08
CA PRO A 326 -13.22 8.57 -8.37
C PRO A 326 -14.07 8.37 -7.09
N THR A 327 -14.76 7.23 -6.93
CA THR A 327 -15.51 6.95 -5.69
C THR A 327 -14.60 6.88 -4.47
N ARG A 328 -13.32 6.57 -4.66
CA ARG A 328 -12.31 6.57 -3.59
C ARG A 328 -12.15 7.96 -2.93
N VAL A 329 -12.53 9.06 -3.60
CA VAL A 329 -12.54 10.39 -2.98
C VAL A 329 -13.55 10.45 -1.84
N PHE A 330 -14.77 9.96 -2.05
CA PHE A 330 -15.80 9.91 -1.01
C PHE A 330 -15.40 8.96 0.12
N ARG A 331 -14.83 7.82 -0.22
CA ARG A 331 -14.26 6.86 0.73
C ARG A 331 -13.14 7.47 1.58
N ALA A 332 -12.27 8.31 0.99
CA ALA A 332 -11.20 8.99 1.71
C ALA A 332 -11.77 9.92 2.79
N ILE A 333 -12.78 10.73 2.46
CA ILE A 333 -13.46 11.61 3.42
C ILE A 333 -14.18 10.79 4.49
N ARG A 334 -14.87 9.71 4.10
CA ARG A 334 -15.55 8.82 5.02
C ARG A 334 -14.59 8.20 6.03
N PHE A 335 -13.45 7.69 5.59
CA PHE A 335 -12.43 7.09 6.47
C PHE A 335 -11.70 8.15 7.32
N GLU A 336 -11.45 9.36 6.78
CA GLU A 336 -10.92 10.50 7.55
C GLU A 336 -11.79 10.71 8.80
N GLN A 337 -13.11 10.76 8.65
CA GLN A 337 -14.03 11.00 9.75
C GLN A 337 -14.24 9.76 10.64
N ARG A 338 -14.46 8.58 10.06
CA ARG A 338 -14.66 7.32 10.79
C ARG A 338 -13.53 7.02 11.78
N PHE A 339 -12.28 7.25 11.37
CA PHE A 339 -11.10 6.92 12.18
C PHE A 339 -10.54 8.12 12.96
N GLY A 340 -10.98 9.33 12.69
CA GLY A 340 -10.36 10.55 13.20
C GLY A 340 -8.93 10.71 12.68
N PHE A 341 -8.67 10.27 11.45
CA PHE A 341 -7.38 10.37 10.80
C PHE A 341 -7.29 11.66 9.97
N LYS A 342 -6.09 12.01 9.50
CA LYS A 342 -5.89 13.12 8.56
C LYS A 342 -5.65 12.57 7.15
N LEU A 343 -6.09 13.30 6.14
CA LEU A 343 -5.69 13.03 4.75
C LEU A 343 -4.22 13.43 4.55
N GLY A 344 -3.42 12.55 3.95
CA GLY A 344 -2.04 12.87 3.57
C GLY A 344 -1.99 14.04 2.59
N LYS A 345 -0.90 14.82 2.59
CA LYS A 345 -0.75 16.00 1.73
C LYS A 345 -0.92 15.67 0.24
N GLU A 346 -0.31 14.57 -0.21
CA GLU A 346 -0.43 14.09 -1.58
C GLU A 346 -1.88 13.68 -1.88
N THR A 347 -2.53 12.91 -1.00
CA THR A 347 -3.94 12.52 -1.12
C THR A 347 -4.84 13.74 -1.29
N LEU A 348 -4.64 14.79 -0.49
CA LEU A 348 -5.39 16.06 -0.60
C LEU A 348 -5.16 16.75 -1.94
N THR A 349 -3.93 16.76 -2.44
CA THR A 349 -3.61 17.36 -3.74
C THR A 349 -4.29 16.59 -4.87
N LEU A 350 -4.28 15.26 -4.80
CA LEU A 350 -4.93 14.39 -5.79
C LEU A 350 -6.45 14.51 -5.77
N ILE A 351 -7.09 14.68 -4.59
CA ILE A 351 -8.53 14.97 -4.48
C ILE A 351 -8.87 16.26 -5.21
N LYS A 352 -8.11 17.34 -4.97
CA LYS A 352 -8.30 18.62 -5.66
C LYS A 352 -8.12 18.49 -7.18
N GLY A 353 -7.14 17.69 -7.61
CA GLY A 353 -6.91 17.38 -9.02
C GLY A 353 -8.09 16.64 -9.64
N ALA A 354 -8.55 15.57 -9.01
CA ALA A 354 -9.69 14.76 -9.48
C ALA A 354 -10.98 15.58 -9.60
N ALA A 355 -11.24 16.49 -8.64
CA ALA A 355 -12.38 17.39 -8.67
C ALA A 355 -12.38 18.36 -9.88
N LYS A 356 -11.19 18.69 -10.41
CA LYS A 356 -11.02 19.55 -11.61
C LYS A 356 -11.11 18.78 -12.92
N MET A 357 -10.85 17.47 -12.92
CA MET A 357 -10.74 16.64 -14.14
C MET A 357 -12.09 16.13 -14.68
N ASP A 358 -13.22 16.57 -14.13
CA ASP A 358 -14.57 16.15 -14.57
C ASP A 358 -14.83 14.61 -14.55
N LEU A 359 -14.07 13.89 -13.71
CA LEU A 359 -14.14 12.42 -13.66
C LEU A 359 -15.43 11.92 -13.00
N PHE A 360 -16.01 12.69 -12.11
CA PHE A 360 -17.18 12.30 -11.33
C PHE A 360 -18.46 12.19 -12.19
N HIS A 361 -18.57 12.98 -13.27
CA HIS A 361 -19.70 12.89 -14.21
C HIS A 361 -19.69 11.59 -15.04
N ARG A 362 -18.59 10.87 -15.04
CA ARG A 362 -18.47 9.56 -15.70
C ARG A 362 -18.89 8.39 -14.79
N LEU A 363 -19.09 8.64 -13.49
CA LEU A 363 -19.59 7.63 -12.57
C LEU A 363 -21.07 7.37 -12.81
N SER A 364 -21.48 6.09 -12.69
CA SER A 364 -22.91 5.77 -12.69
C SER A 364 -23.58 6.30 -11.44
N GLY A 365 -24.85 6.72 -11.57
CA GLY A 365 -25.64 7.18 -10.44
C GLY A 365 -25.77 6.13 -9.32
N SER A 366 -25.75 4.82 -9.66
CA SER A 366 -25.77 3.73 -8.68
C SER A 366 -24.52 3.74 -7.80
N ARG A 367 -23.33 3.91 -8.37
CA ARG A 367 -22.06 3.96 -7.60
C ARG A 367 -21.98 5.17 -6.68
N LEU A 368 -22.47 6.33 -7.16
CA LEU A 368 -22.58 7.54 -6.32
C LEU A 368 -23.57 7.34 -5.17
N MET A 369 -24.72 6.72 -5.45
CA MET A 369 -25.74 6.44 -4.45
C MET A 369 -25.24 5.46 -3.40
N GLU A 370 -24.50 4.41 -3.78
CA GLU A 370 -23.89 3.46 -2.85
C GLU A 370 -22.94 4.16 -1.88
N GLU A 371 -22.05 5.05 -2.36
CA GLU A 371 -21.16 5.80 -1.48
C GLU A 371 -21.92 6.77 -0.56
N LEU A 372 -23.02 7.36 -1.06
CA LEU A 372 -23.86 8.23 -0.25
C LEU A 372 -24.57 7.45 0.86
N ILE A 373 -25.13 6.27 0.56
CA ILE A 373 -25.73 5.36 1.55
C ILE A 373 -24.70 4.97 2.61
N LEU A 374 -23.50 4.57 2.19
CA LEU A 374 -22.41 4.21 3.11
C LEU A 374 -22.02 5.38 4.00
N LEU A 375 -22.03 6.60 3.48
CA LEU A 375 -21.71 7.81 4.22
C LEU A 375 -22.79 8.12 5.28
N PHE A 376 -24.08 7.95 4.95
CA PHE A 376 -25.19 8.10 5.90
C PHE A 376 -25.25 6.98 6.94
N SER A 377 -24.64 5.83 6.65
CA SER A 377 -24.57 4.68 7.58
C SER A 377 -23.43 4.79 8.60
N GLU A 378 -22.58 5.83 8.53
CA GLU A 378 -21.55 6.09 9.55
C GLU A 378 -22.19 6.51 10.89
N GLU A 379 -21.45 6.33 11.99
CA GLU A 379 -21.89 6.77 13.33
C GLU A 379 -22.13 8.28 13.38
N GLU A 380 -21.28 9.08 12.72
CA GLU A 380 -21.31 10.53 12.68
C GLU A 380 -21.39 11.05 11.22
N PRO A 381 -22.50 10.79 10.48
CA PRO A 381 -22.59 11.15 9.06
C PRO A 381 -22.49 12.64 8.81
N ARG A 382 -22.94 13.46 9.76
CA ARG A 382 -22.92 14.93 9.69
C ARG A 382 -21.51 15.46 9.46
N GLN A 383 -20.50 14.93 10.16
CA GLN A 383 -19.11 15.36 10.04
C GLN A 383 -18.56 15.07 8.64
N ALA A 384 -18.88 13.89 8.10
CA ALA A 384 -18.42 13.49 6.76
C ALA A 384 -19.10 14.34 5.67
N ILE A 385 -20.41 14.67 5.82
CA ILE A 385 -21.13 15.55 4.89
C ILE A 385 -20.58 16.98 4.94
N ALA A 386 -20.34 17.53 6.14
CA ALA A 386 -19.73 18.84 6.31
C ALA A 386 -18.34 18.89 5.63
N ARG A 387 -17.55 17.82 5.78
CA ARG A 387 -16.24 17.71 5.16
C ARG A 387 -16.29 17.64 3.64
N LEU A 388 -17.29 16.96 3.06
CA LEU A 388 -17.56 16.98 1.62
C LEU A 388 -17.94 18.39 1.14
N ALA A 389 -18.78 19.11 1.91
CA ALA A 389 -19.16 20.49 1.60
C ALA A 389 -17.96 21.45 1.61
N GLU A 390 -17.10 21.38 2.63
CA GLU A 390 -15.85 22.16 2.71
C GLU A 390 -14.93 21.96 1.50
N ARG A 391 -15.03 20.80 0.85
CA ARG A 391 -14.23 20.43 -0.31
C ARG A 391 -14.94 20.63 -1.64
N ASP A 392 -16.15 21.19 -1.63
CA ASP A 392 -17.00 21.36 -2.81
C ASP A 392 -17.28 20.04 -3.56
N LEU A 393 -17.41 18.93 -2.82
CA LEU A 393 -17.63 17.60 -3.36
C LEU A 393 -19.10 17.18 -3.37
N LEU A 394 -20.00 17.87 -2.65
CA LEU A 394 -21.44 17.58 -2.64
C LEU A 394 -22.08 17.77 -4.01
N ARG A 395 -21.60 18.74 -4.79
CA ARG A 395 -22.09 19.01 -6.16
C ARG A 395 -22.03 17.80 -7.10
N PHE A 396 -21.14 16.83 -6.84
CA PHE A 396 -21.02 15.63 -7.66
C PHE A 396 -22.12 14.60 -7.40
N PHE A 397 -22.82 14.67 -6.28
CA PHE A 397 -24.05 13.92 -6.05
C PHE A 397 -25.24 14.60 -6.71
N HIS A 398 -25.41 15.89 -6.49
CA HIS A 398 -26.39 16.73 -7.16
C HIS A 398 -25.99 18.21 -7.07
N PRO A 399 -26.11 19.01 -8.17
CA PRO A 399 -25.69 20.41 -8.20
C PRO A 399 -26.37 21.33 -7.17
N SER A 400 -27.61 20.99 -6.78
CA SER A 400 -28.37 21.77 -5.79
C SER A 400 -28.13 21.36 -4.34
N LEU A 401 -27.29 20.34 -4.08
CA LEU A 401 -26.96 19.97 -2.70
C LEU A 401 -26.05 21.00 -2.07
N THR A 402 -26.58 21.66 -1.04
CA THR A 402 -25.85 22.61 -0.21
C THR A 402 -25.84 22.15 1.23
N TRP A 403 -24.79 22.46 1.95
CA TRP A 403 -24.68 22.17 3.36
C TRP A 403 -25.07 23.38 4.20
N SER A 404 -25.95 23.19 5.19
CA SER A 404 -26.23 24.17 6.23
C SER A 404 -25.86 23.61 7.61
N PRO A 405 -25.13 24.32 8.45
CA PRO A 405 -24.73 23.87 9.78
C PRO A 405 -25.87 23.73 10.81
N ARG A 406 -27.13 24.02 10.44
CA ARG A 406 -28.30 23.97 11.34
C ARG A 406 -28.61 22.59 11.86
#